data_0f3101e7ef7cad885c34511c68864e1a
#
_entry.id   0f3101e7ef7cad885c34511c68864e1a
#
_cell.length_a   1.000
_cell.length_b   1.000
_cell.length_c   1.000
_cell.angle_alpha   90.00
_cell.angle_beta   90.00
_cell.angle_gamma   90.00
#
_symmetry.space_group_name_H-M   'P 1'
#
loop_
_entity.id
_entity.type
_entity.pdbx_description
1 polymer ?
#
loop_
_entity_poly.entity_id
_entity_poly.type
_entity_poly.pdbx_seq_one_letter_code
_entity_poly.pdbx_strand_id
1 'polypeptide(L)'
;MKNFILFFGLIGSLLLSGCEPQTGEQPGVRSVNICSSMNQDLSKALINDFAERTGIMVEFDPLVPLDLQQRLDILENSKIDIWLGGFAEEYYMAAERKMLASYLPKSASNLAPQYMDRNSRWLPLSVDYIALLSNRRNMDKLGIKAPETWDELLQPVLYKEVAMAKPETGGASFGQITSLWQLRGQEAAMKYAGVLRTQEVSYLPTDAKAGYEVYCGNKSVAVLPLRYAQVLEKGHRFLYAAAVKDGNKNMITGAAILAKGIHKEASRRFMEYLLSPEAAQIMRAHGIRPRGETLRQEGAQREKLLFPNDDLYWIAVRKQELIKDWLNAK
;
A
#
# COMPACT_ATOMS: atom_id res chain seq x y z
N MET A 1 38.11 46.40 78.07
CA MET A 1 36.89 45.75 78.52
C MET A 1 36.20 45.18 77.30
N LYS A 2 35.93 43.92 77.27
CA LYS A 2 35.19 43.09 76.31
C LYS A 2 35.88 42.80 74.99
N ASN A 3 36.55 41.64 74.98
CA ASN A 3 37.07 40.89 73.84
C ASN A 3 35.94 40.36 72.98
N PHE A 4 36.06 40.48 71.66
CA PHE A 4 35.20 39.79 70.71
C PHE A 4 36.13 38.84 69.88
N ILE A 5 35.94 37.56 70.09
CA ILE A 5 36.61 36.50 69.37
C ILE A 5 35.85 36.24 68.09
N LEU A 6 36.51 36.41 66.91
CA LEU A 6 35.95 35.99 65.62
C LEU A 6 36.30 34.53 65.39
N PHE A 7 35.25 33.73 65.20
CA PHE A 7 35.38 32.34 64.72
C PHE A 7 35.24 32.35 63.17
N PHE A 8 36.35 31.93 62.50
CA PHE A 8 36.31 31.67 61.06
C PHE A 8 35.82 30.22 60.86
N GLY A 9 34.63 30.08 60.30
CA GLY A 9 34.08 28.79 59.83
C GLY A 9 34.50 28.53 58.40
N LEU A 10 35.29 27.47 58.20
CA LEU A 10 35.67 26.96 56.87
C LEU A 10 34.46 26.15 56.34
N ILE A 11 33.79 26.65 55.29
CA ILE A 11 32.78 25.92 54.53
C ILE A 11 33.45 25.19 53.40
N GLY A 12 33.62 23.88 53.56
CA GLY A 12 34.09 22.97 52.52
C GLY A 12 32.98 22.78 51.47
N SER A 13 33.24 23.24 50.25
CA SER A 13 32.40 23.01 49.09
C SER A 13 32.63 21.57 48.58
N LEU A 14 31.71 20.65 48.87
CA LEU A 14 31.63 19.38 48.17
C LEU A 14 31.07 19.62 46.76
N LEU A 15 31.90 19.51 45.78
CA LEU A 15 31.52 19.37 44.37
C LEU A 15 30.94 17.96 44.15
N LEU A 16 29.65 17.85 44.21
CA LEU A 16 28.91 16.69 43.68
C LEU A 16 28.93 16.78 42.15
N SER A 17 29.88 16.09 41.52
CA SER A 17 29.81 15.80 40.09
C SER A 17 28.66 14.84 39.86
N GLY A 18 27.48 15.40 39.58
CA GLY A 18 26.34 14.64 39.04
C GLY A 18 26.68 14.18 37.63
N CYS A 19 26.90 12.88 37.43
CA CYS A 19 26.80 12.27 36.12
C CYS A 19 25.30 12.35 35.71
N GLU A 20 24.96 13.35 34.90
CA GLU A 20 23.75 13.30 34.10
C GLU A 20 23.93 12.22 33.02
N PRO A 21 22.99 11.25 32.91
CA PRO A 21 23.00 10.36 31.77
C PRO A 21 22.76 11.23 30.52
N GLN A 22 23.73 11.33 29.65
CA GLN A 22 23.56 11.87 28.30
C GLN A 22 22.64 10.92 27.53
N THR A 23 21.34 11.05 27.71
CA THR A 23 20.37 10.65 26.70
C THR A 23 20.51 11.66 25.57
N GLY A 24 21.16 11.23 24.48
CA GLY A 24 21.35 12.04 23.28
C GLY A 24 20.03 12.32 22.56
N GLU A 25 19.10 13.00 23.20
CA GLU A 25 17.92 13.54 22.57
C GLU A 25 18.27 14.85 21.88
N GLN A 26 18.28 14.83 20.56
CA GLN A 26 18.31 16.04 19.77
C GLN A 26 17.03 16.85 20.06
N PRO A 27 17.12 18.11 20.51
CA PRO A 27 15.94 18.94 20.76
C PRO A 27 15.24 19.21 19.41
N GLY A 28 14.01 18.73 19.25
CA GLY A 28 13.17 19.12 18.09
C GLY A 28 12.37 18.02 17.37
N VAL A 29 12.61 16.75 17.66
CA VAL A 29 11.89 15.65 16.97
C VAL A 29 10.72 15.20 17.86
N ARG A 30 9.61 15.92 17.84
CA ARG A 30 8.48 15.66 18.76
C ARG A 30 7.25 15.04 18.10
N SER A 31 7.04 15.29 16.81
CA SER A 31 5.85 14.82 16.10
C SER A 31 6.08 14.56 14.63
N VAL A 32 5.17 13.81 14.01
CA VAL A 32 5.06 13.60 12.57
C VAL A 32 3.59 13.41 12.19
N ASN A 33 3.17 13.99 11.07
CA ASN A 33 1.81 13.91 10.57
C ASN A 33 1.77 12.90 9.42
N ILE A 34 1.04 11.79 9.61
CA ILE A 34 0.99 10.69 8.66
C ILE A 34 -0.43 10.55 8.10
N CYS A 35 -0.52 10.57 6.78
CA CYS A 35 -1.74 10.20 6.08
C CYS A 35 -1.59 8.80 5.47
N SER A 36 -2.61 7.95 5.61
CA SER A 36 -2.53 6.59 5.09
C SER A 36 -3.76 6.18 4.30
N SER A 37 -3.51 5.60 3.13
CA SER A 37 -4.49 4.88 2.31
C SER A 37 -4.47 3.36 2.51
N MET A 38 -3.64 2.84 3.43
CA MET A 38 -3.63 1.43 3.82
C MET A 38 -4.83 1.09 4.71
N ASN A 39 -5.00 -0.23 4.97
CA ASN A 39 -5.93 -0.69 6.00
C ASN A 39 -5.69 0.05 7.33
N GLN A 40 -6.75 0.53 7.95
CA GLN A 40 -6.67 1.39 9.13
C GLN A 40 -6.02 0.68 10.34
N ASP A 41 -6.32 -0.60 10.54
CA ASP A 41 -5.76 -1.37 11.67
C ASP A 41 -4.26 -1.60 11.49
N LEU A 42 -3.81 -1.90 10.26
CA LEU A 42 -2.40 -1.99 9.93
C LEU A 42 -1.69 -0.65 10.14
N SER A 43 -2.29 0.44 9.63
CA SER A 43 -1.71 1.78 9.79
C SER A 43 -1.54 2.15 11.26
N LYS A 44 -2.57 1.94 12.07
CA LYS A 44 -2.52 2.18 13.52
C LYS A 44 -1.49 1.30 14.23
N ALA A 45 -1.39 0.02 13.86
CA ALA A 45 -0.40 -0.89 14.46
C ALA A 45 1.03 -0.43 14.18
N LEU A 46 1.35 -0.03 12.94
CA LEU A 46 2.67 0.51 12.58
C LEU A 46 2.97 1.83 13.31
N ILE A 47 1.99 2.72 13.38
CA ILE A 47 2.12 4.05 13.99
C ILE A 47 2.33 3.93 15.51
N ASN A 48 1.56 3.08 16.19
CA ASN A 48 1.66 2.88 17.63
C ASN A 48 3.01 2.26 18.01
N ASP A 49 3.46 1.21 17.31
CA ASP A 49 4.76 0.59 17.57
C ASP A 49 5.92 1.58 17.32
N PHE A 50 5.82 2.40 16.26
CA PHE A 50 6.80 3.47 16.04
C PHE A 50 6.82 4.50 17.17
N ALA A 51 5.66 4.98 17.60
CA ALA A 51 5.54 5.96 18.67
C ALA A 51 6.07 5.42 20.01
N GLU A 52 5.73 4.17 20.35
CA GLU A 52 6.22 3.50 21.58
C GLU A 52 7.75 3.34 21.57
N ARG A 53 8.36 3.00 20.44
CA ARG A 53 9.81 2.79 20.32
C ARG A 53 10.62 4.07 20.31
N THR A 54 10.05 5.14 19.76
CA THR A 54 10.81 6.37 19.47
C THR A 54 10.46 7.55 20.37
N GLY A 55 9.34 7.50 21.08
CA GLY A 55 8.78 8.64 21.80
C GLY A 55 8.24 9.76 20.91
N ILE A 56 8.21 9.55 19.58
CA ILE A 56 7.72 10.55 18.62
C ILE A 56 6.18 10.44 18.55
N MET A 57 5.49 11.55 18.81
CA MET A 57 4.05 11.63 18.64
C MET A 57 3.66 11.55 17.18
N VAL A 58 2.61 10.80 16.86
CA VAL A 58 2.10 10.70 15.50
C VAL A 58 0.68 11.23 15.44
N GLU A 59 0.46 12.24 14.60
CA GLU A 59 -0.88 12.62 14.17
C GLU A 59 -1.23 11.77 12.95
N PHE A 60 -2.35 11.06 13.03
CA PHE A 60 -2.77 10.10 12.01
C PHE A 60 -4.07 10.53 11.35
N ASP A 61 -4.03 10.64 10.03
CA ASP A 61 -5.17 11.00 9.20
C ASP A 61 -5.46 9.88 8.17
N PRO A 62 -6.54 9.10 8.34
CA PRO A 62 -6.89 8.07 7.37
C PRO A 62 -7.42 8.73 6.09
N LEU A 63 -6.78 8.46 4.95
CA LEU A 63 -7.32 8.84 3.65
C LEU A 63 -8.54 7.98 3.32
N VAL A 64 -9.67 8.64 3.12
CA VAL A 64 -10.87 7.99 2.58
C VAL A 64 -10.63 7.55 1.12
N PRO A 65 -11.36 6.54 0.62
CA PRO A 65 -11.30 6.14 -0.79
C PRO A 65 -11.76 7.28 -1.69
N LEU A 66 -10.81 7.96 -2.29
CA LEU A 66 -10.99 9.05 -3.25
C LEU A 66 -10.29 8.69 -4.55
N ASP A 67 -10.70 9.33 -5.64
CA ASP A 67 -9.90 9.26 -6.86
C ASP A 67 -8.51 9.89 -6.64
N LEU A 68 -7.56 9.54 -7.51
CA LEU A 68 -6.17 9.95 -7.35
C LEU A 68 -6.03 11.48 -7.37
N GLN A 69 -6.79 12.18 -8.22
CA GLN A 69 -6.69 13.63 -8.32
C GLN A 69 -7.09 14.33 -7.03
N GLN A 70 -8.24 13.96 -6.48
CA GLN A 70 -8.75 14.49 -5.20
C GLN A 70 -7.77 14.19 -4.06
N ARG A 71 -7.19 12.98 -4.04
CA ARG A 71 -6.19 12.58 -3.05
C ARG A 71 -4.94 13.46 -3.13
N LEU A 72 -4.41 13.68 -4.34
CA LEU A 72 -3.24 14.53 -4.54
C LEU A 72 -3.51 15.97 -4.14
N ASP A 73 -4.69 16.50 -4.45
CA ASP A 73 -5.07 17.87 -4.09
C ASP A 73 -5.18 18.05 -2.56
N ILE A 74 -5.70 17.04 -1.84
CA ILE A 74 -5.72 17.03 -0.38
C ILE A 74 -4.29 17.02 0.18
N LEU A 75 -3.44 16.10 -0.28
CA LEU A 75 -2.06 15.97 0.18
C LEU A 75 -1.24 17.23 -0.10
N GLU A 76 -1.44 17.88 -1.24
CA GLU A 76 -0.73 19.09 -1.62
C GLU A 76 -1.07 20.29 -0.71
N ASN A 77 -2.30 20.38 -0.22
CA ASN A 77 -2.82 21.47 0.59
C ASN A 77 -2.85 21.14 2.09
N SER A 78 -2.35 20.01 2.52
CA SER A 78 -2.33 19.55 3.90
C SER A 78 -1.01 19.86 4.63
N LYS A 79 -1.01 19.64 5.95
CA LYS A 79 0.20 19.66 6.79
C LYS A 79 0.79 18.27 6.99
N ILE A 80 0.50 17.35 6.08
CA ILE A 80 0.99 15.97 6.14
C ILE A 80 2.48 15.94 5.83
N ASP A 81 3.23 15.13 6.58
CA ASP A 81 4.66 14.90 6.36
C ASP A 81 4.89 13.63 5.54
N ILE A 82 4.08 12.58 5.79
CA ILE A 82 4.23 11.27 5.16
C ILE A 82 2.91 10.81 4.56
N TRP A 83 2.99 10.34 3.32
CA TRP A 83 1.95 9.56 2.68
C TRP A 83 2.32 8.09 2.70
N LEU A 84 1.51 7.26 3.37
CA LEU A 84 1.68 5.84 3.55
C LEU A 84 0.64 5.06 2.74
N GLY A 85 1.06 4.06 1.94
CA GLY A 85 0.16 3.08 1.33
C GLY A 85 -0.39 3.40 -0.06
N GLY A 86 0.11 4.43 -0.75
CA GLY A 86 -0.21 4.66 -2.16
C GLY A 86 0.40 3.59 -3.08
N PHE A 87 -0.13 3.43 -4.28
CA PHE A 87 0.46 2.59 -5.32
C PHE A 87 1.60 3.31 -6.06
N ALA A 88 2.53 2.55 -6.63
CA ALA A 88 3.71 3.09 -7.30
C ALA A 88 3.37 4.15 -8.36
N GLU A 89 2.35 3.91 -9.19
CA GLU A 89 1.89 4.86 -10.21
C GLU A 89 1.36 6.17 -9.61
N GLU A 90 0.80 6.13 -8.40
CA GLU A 90 0.31 7.32 -7.70
C GLU A 90 1.47 8.18 -7.21
N TYR A 91 2.55 7.54 -6.71
CA TYR A 91 3.78 8.24 -6.35
C TYR A 91 4.49 8.86 -7.54
N TYR A 92 4.46 8.20 -8.72
CA TYR A 92 4.97 8.81 -9.95
C TYR A 92 4.23 10.11 -10.26
N MET A 93 2.89 10.14 -10.18
CA MET A 93 2.10 11.35 -10.41
C MET A 93 2.41 12.44 -9.39
N ALA A 94 2.52 12.10 -8.12
CA ALA A 94 2.90 13.04 -7.07
C ALA A 94 4.31 13.60 -7.28
N ALA A 95 5.23 12.76 -7.76
CA ALA A 95 6.60 13.17 -8.06
C ALA A 95 6.68 14.15 -9.24
N GLU A 96 5.89 13.96 -10.30
CA GLU A 96 5.79 14.91 -11.42
C GLU A 96 5.26 16.27 -10.97
N ARG A 97 4.38 16.30 -9.97
CA ARG A 97 3.91 17.52 -9.30
C ARG A 97 4.90 18.10 -8.29
N LYS A 98 6.10 17.52 -8.15
CA LYS A 98 7.13 17.93 -7.17
C LYS A 98 6.64 17.87 -5.72
N MET A 99 5.67 17.02 -5.43
CA MET A 99 5.09 16.88 -4.09
C MET A 99 5.93 16.04 -3.15
N LEU A 100 6.91 15.27 -3.65
CA LEU A 100 7.68 14.29 -2.90
C LEU A 100 9.11 14.77 -2.65
N ALA A 101 9.61 14.55 -1.42
CA ALA A 101 11.01 14.76 -1.08
C ALA A 101 11.82 13.49 -1.36
N SER A 102 13.04 13.66 -1.87
CA SER A 102 13.97 12.53 -2.04
C SER A 102 14.57 12.12 -0.70
N TYR A 103 14.42 10.85 -0.36
CA TYR A 103 15.08 10.25 0.81
C TYR A 103 15.27 8.75 0.61
N LEU A 104 16.52 8.29 0.74
CA LEU A 104 16.85 6.87 0.72
C LEU A 104 17.22 6.43 2.14
N PRO A 105 16.40 5.59 2.81
CA PRO A 105 16.74 4.99 4.08
C PRO A 105 18.04 4.18 3.99
N LYS A 106 18.85 4.18 5.04
CA LYS A 106 20.09 3.40 5.09
C LYS A 106 19.84 1.91 4.95
N SER A 107 18.73 1.44 5.52
CA SER A 107 18.25 0.05 5.44
C SER A 107 17.71 -0.34 4.06
N ALA A 108 17.54 0.61 3.13
CA ALA A 108 17.03 0.35 1.79
C ALA A 108 18.05 -0.31 0.83
N SER A 109 19.34 -0.43 1.22
CA SER A 109 20.39 -1.03 0.39
C SER A 109 20.11 -2.46 -0.06
N ASN A 110 19.29 -3.20 0.68
CA ASN A 110 18.91 -4.58 0.37
C ASN A 110 17.65 -4.69 -0.50
N LEU A 111 17.09 -3.57 -0.93
CA LEU A 111 15.89 -3.56 -1.73
C LEU A 111 16.21 -3.80 -3.22
N ALA A 112 15.37 -4.58 -3.91
CA ALA A 112 15.59 -4.89 -5.32
C ALA A 112 15.44 -3.63 -6.21
N PRO A 113 16.46 -3.24 -6.99
CA PRO A 113 16.49 -1.96 -7.72
C PRO A 113 15.32 -1.75 -8.68
N GLN A 114 14.78 -2.83 -9.28
CA GLN A 114 13.68 -2.75 -10.24
C GLN A 114 12.37 -2.20 -9.66
N TYR A 115 12.21 -2.19 -8.34
CA TYR A 115 11.03 -1.63 -7.67
C TYR A 115 11.30 -0.26 -7.04
N MET A 116 12.54 0.23 -7.11
CA MET A 116 12.92 1.51 -6.51
C MET A 116 12.64 2.67 -7.47
N ASP A 117 12.19 3.79 -6.93
CA ASP A 117 12.25 5.05 -7.67
C ASP A 117 13.70 5.48 -7.88
N ARG A 118 14.07 5.81 -9.12
CA ARG A 118 15.45 6.19 -9.49
C ARG A 118 15.98 7.40 -8.70
N ASN A 119 15.09 8.28 -8.27
CA ASN A 119 15.40 9.49 -7.51
C ASN A 119 15.09 9.35 -6.01
N SER A 120 14.76 8.15 -5.54
CA SER A 120 14.43 7.87 -4.13
C SER A 120 13.34 8.80 -3.56
N ARG A 121 12.33 9.15 -4.37
CA ARG A 121 11.22 10.02 -3.97
C ARG A 121 10.14 9.26 -3.20
N TRP A 122 10.09 7.95 -3.32
CA TRP A 122 9.21 7.07 -2.56
C TRP A 122 9.87 5.73 -2.30
N LEU A 123 9.41 5.06 -1.25
CA LEU A 123 9.92 3.78 -0.79
C LEU A 123 8.86 2.69 -1.02
N PRO A 124 9.16 1.63 -1.79
CA PRO A 124 8.23 0.51 -1.91
C PRO A 124 8.24 -0.33 -0.63
N LEU A 125 7.07 -0.67 -0.12
CA LEU A 125 6.87 -1.44 1.10
C LEU A 125 6.48 -2.89 0.83
N SER A 126 5.62 -3.12 -0.16
CA SER A 126 5.18 -4.46 -0.52
C SER A 126 4.89 -4.58 -2.02
N VAL A 127 4.91 -5.81 -2.51
CA VAL A 127 4.46 -6.17 -3.86
C VAL A 127 3.37 -7.23 -3.69
N ASP A 128 2.24 -7.02 -4.34
CA ASP A 128 1.14 -7.97 -4.41
C ASP A 128 0.77 -8.24 -5.87
N TYR A 129 -0.09 -9.21 -6.10
CA TYR A 129 -0.59 -9.63 -7.40
C TYR A 129 -2.10 -9.54 -7.44
N ILE A 130 -2.69 -9.70 -8.63
CA ILE A 130 -4.14 -9.76 -8.80
C ILE A 130 -4.59 -11.21 -8.72
N ALA A 131 -5.71 -11.43 -8.03
CA ALA A 131 -6.36 -12.72 -7.91
C ALA A 131 -7.84 -12.64 -8.23
N LEU A 132 -8.39 -13.79 -8.62
CA LEU A 132 -9.81 -14.05 -8.65
C LEU A 132 -10.18 -14.84 -7.38
N LEU A 133 -11.03 -14.26 -6.54
CA LEU A 133 -11.63 -14.94 -5.40
C LEU A 133 -12.98 -15.50 -5.84
N SER A 134 -13.13 -16.81 -5.78
CA SER A 134 -14.38 -17.51 -6.17
C SER A 134 -15.08 -18.14 -4.98
N ASN A 135 -16.42 -18.10 -4.97
CA ASN A 135 -17.23 -18.87 -4.06
C ASN A 135 -17.52 -20.25 -4.67
N ARG A 136 -16.89 -21.31 -4.18
CA ARG A 136 -16.99 -22.69 -4.68
C ARG A 136 -18.45 -23.16 -4.76
N ARG A 137 -19.27 -22.84 -3.75
CA ARG A 137 -20.71 -23.21 -3.73
C ARG A 137 -21.48 -22.59 -4.88
N ASN A 138 -21.15 -21.37 -5.25
CA ASN A 138 -21.76 -20.72 -6.40
C ASN A 138 -21.21 -21.30 -7.70
N MET A 139 -19.90 -21.57 -7.79
CA MET A 139 -19.31 -22.27 -8.96
C MET A 139 -19.99 -23.62 -9.22
N ASP A 140 -20.20 -24.41 -8.17
CA ASP A 140 -20.89 -25.71 -8.27
C ASP A 140 -22.32 -25.54 -8.80
N LYS A 141 -23.08 -24.52 -8.32
CA LYS A 141 -24.43 -24.23 -8.82
C LYS A 141 -24.44 -23.77 -10.28
N LEU A 142 -23.42 -23.03 -10.69
CA LEU A 142 -23.26 -22.56 -12.08
C LEU A 142 -22.71 -23.66 -13.00
N GLY A 143 -22.26 -24.77 -12.46
CA GLY A 143 -21.71 -25.91 -13.22
C GLY A 143 -20.35 -25.60 -13.88
N ILE A 144 -19.56 -24.67 -13.33
CA ILE A 144 -18.27 -24.26 -13.87
C ILE A 144 -17.15 -24.39 -12.82
N LYS A 145 -15.92 -24.47 -13.30
CA LYS A 145 -14.74 -24.34 -12.44
C LYS A 145 -14.52 -22.86 -12.08
N ALA A 146 -13.86 -22.64 -10.95
CA ALA A 146 -13.42 -21.30 -10.56
C ALA A 146 -12.48 -20.71 -11.62
N PRO A 147 -12.71 -19.49 -12.11
CA PRO A 147 -11.87 -18.86 -13.12
C PRO A 147 -10.47 -18.54 -12.56
N GLU A 148 -9.45 -18.67 -13.40
CA GLU A 148 -8.05 -18.37 -13.10
C GLU A 148 -7.42 -17.43 -14.15
N THR A 149 -8.18 -17.07 -15.19
CA THR A 149 -7.78 -16.19 -16.27
C THR A 149 -8.79 -15.06 -16.48
N TRP A 150 -8.35 -13.96 -17.13
CA TRP A 150 -9.25 -12.87 -17.48
C TRP A 150 -10.35 -13.31 -18.44
N ASP A 151 -10.00 -14.14 -19.44
CA ASP A 151 -10.94 -14.57 -20.45
C ASP A 151 -12.05 -15.46 -19.87
N GLU A 152 -11.77 -16.20 -18.80
CA GLU A 152 -12.77 -17.00 -18.09
C GLU A 152 -13.82 -16.16 -17.37
N LEU A 153 -13.55 -14.87 -17.06
CA LEU A 153 -14.57 -13.94 -16.55
C LEU A 153 -15.62 -13.56 -17.58
N LEU A 154 -15.34 -13.77 -18.87
CA LEU A 154 -16.25 -13.43 -19.96
C LEU A 154 -17.29 -14.53 -20.25
N GLN A 155 -17.26 -15.64 -19.53
CA GLN A 155 -18.23 -16.73 -19.70
C GLN A 155 -19.66 -16.21 -19.42
N PRO A 156 -20.64 -16.45 -20.32
CA PRO A 156 -22.00 -15.93 -20.16
C PRO A 156 -22.70 -16.34 -18.85
N VAL A 157 -22.31 -17.49 -18.30
CA VAL A 157 -22.84 -18.01 -17.02
C VAL A 157 -22.45 -17.12 -15.82
N LEU A 158 -21.43 -16.26 -15.96
CA LEU A 158 -21.00 -15.28 -14.95
C LEU A 158 -21.73 -13.92 -15.08
N TYR A 159 -22.79 -13.83 -15.88
CA TYR A 159 -23.62 -12.63 -15.98
C TYR A 159 -24.11 -12.20 -14.59
N LYS A 160 -23.81 -10.95 -14.20
CA LYS A 160 -24.08 -10.36 -12.87
C LYS A 160 -23.38 -11.03 -11.68
N GLU A 161 -22.44 -11.94 -11.91
CA GLU A 161 -21.78 -12.74 -10.86
C GLU A 161 -20.41 -12.18 -10.47
N VAL A 162 -19.89 -11.17 -11.18
CA VAL A 162 -18.55 -10.61 -10.95
C VAL A 162 -18.63 -9.31 -10.14
N ALA A 163 -17.77 -9.17 -9.15
CA ALA A 163 -17.58 -7.96 -8.35
C ALA A 163 -16.11 -7.47 -8.39
N MET A 164 -15.91 -6.17 -8.37
CA MET A 164 -14.58 -5.57 -8.23
C MET A 164 -14.67 -4.15 -7.67
N ALA A 165 -13.56 -3.60 -7.19
CA ALA A 165 -13.52 -2.19 -6.82
C ALA A 165 -13.66 -1.31 -8.06
N LYS A 166 -14.11 -0.06 -7.87
CA LYS A 166 -14.09 0.94 -8.94
C LYS A 166 -12.64 1.17 -9.39
N PRO A 167 -12.34 1.18 -10.71
CA PRO A 167 -10.98 1.40 -11.20
C PRO A 167 -10.36 2.74 -10.75
N GLU A 168 -11.19 3.76 -10.50
CA GLU A 168 -10.76 5.09 -10.05
C GLU A 168 -10.09 5.04 -8.68
N THR A 169 -10.50 4.13 -7.81
CA THR A 169 -9.91 3.97 -6.47
C THR A 169 -8.60 3.19 -6.49
N GLY A 170 -8.17 2.72 -7.63
CA GLY A 170 -6.95 1.92 -7.82
C GLY A 170 -7.17 0.43 -7.53
N GLY A 171 -6.07 -0.25 -7.13
CA GLY A 171 -6.16 -1.65 -6.74
C GLY A 171 -6.19 -2.64 -7.90
N ALA A 172 -6.80 -3.79 -7.66
CA ALA A 172 -6.77 -4.93 -8.58
C ALA A 172 -7.52 -4.65 -9.90
N SER A 173 -8.62 -3.91 -9.86
CA SER A 173 -9.39 -3.55 -11.06
C SER A 173 -8.64 -2.62 -12.01
N PHE A 174 -7.92 -1.62 -11.49
CA PHE A 174 -7.02 -0.81 -12.32
C PHE A 174 -5.84 -1.63 -12.84
N GLY A 175 -5.32 -2.55 -12.04
CA GLY A 175 -4.31 -3.51 -12.44
C GLY A 175 -4.76 -4.41 -13.60
N GLN A 176 -6.03 -4.83 -13.63
CA GLN A 176 -6.62 -5.54 -14.78
C GLN A 176 -6.52 -4.72 -16.06
N ILE A 177 -6.96 -3.46 -16.01
CA ILE A 177 -6.92 -2.55 -17.17
C ILE A 177 -5.50 -2.45 -17.72
N THR A 178 -4.55 -2.13 -16.86
CA THR A 178 -3.16 -1.89 -17.26
C THR A 178 -2.46 -3.13 -17.76
N SER A 179 -2.68 -4.30 -17.12
CA SER A 179 -2.06 -5.54 -17.55
C SER A 179 -2.60 -6.01 -18.92
N LEU A 180 -3.91 -5.94 -19.14
CA LEU A 180 -4.50 -6.29 -20.43
C LEU A 180 -4.05 -5.34 -21.54
N TRP A 181 -3.99 -4.05 -21.26
CA TRP A 181 -3.53 -3.06 -22.25
C TRP A 181 -2.07 -3.27 -22.65
N GLN A 182 -1.19 -3.48 -21.66
CA GLN A 182 0.23 -3.68 -21.94
C GLN A 182 0.55 -5.03 -22.58
N LEU A 183 -0.21 -6.09 -22.26
CA LEU A 183 0.02 -7.43 -22.81
C LEU A 183 -0.67 -7.67 -24.15
N ARG A 184 -1.88 -7.16 -24.33
CA ARG A 184 -2.73 -7.46 -25.50
C ARG A 184 -2.84 -6.29 -26.47
N GLY A 185 -2.36 -5.09 -26.08
CA GLY A 185 -2.54 -3.85 -26.83
C GLY A 185 -3.92 -3.22 -26.62
N GLN A 186 -4.05 -1.96 -27.07
CA GLN A 186 -5.25 -1.14 -26.84
C GLN A 186 -6.51 -1.77 -27.42
N GLU A 187 -6.49 -2.19 -28.70
CA GLU A 187 -7.66 -2.73 -29.39
C GLU A 187 -8.23 -3.96 -28.69
N ALA A 188 -7.37 -4.93 -28.37
CA ALA A 188 -7.80 -6.16 -27.70
C ALA A 188 -8.28 -5.91 -26.26
N ALA A 189 -7.63 -4.98 -25.53
CA ALA A 189 -8.06 -4.59 -24.21
C ALA A 189 -9.44 -3.90 -24.22
N MET A 190 -9.69 -3.03 -25.21
CA MET A 190 -11.00 -2.39 -25.36
C MET A 190 -12.09 -3.35 -25.79
N LYS A 191 -11.80 -4.29 -26.68
CA LYS A 191 -12.74 -5.38 -27.02
C LYS A 191 -13.09 -6.22 -25.78
N TYR A 192 -12.06 -6.58 -24.98
CA TYR A 192 -12.29 -7.29 -23.72
C TYR A 192 -13.20 -6.49 -22.77
N ALA A 193 -12.90 -5.18 -22.59
CA ALA A 193 -13.69 -4.30 -21.73
C ALA A 193 -15.15 -4.21 -22.19
N GLY A 194 -15.41 -4.11 -23.49
CA GLY A 194 -16.74 -4.11 -24.07
C GLY A 194 -17.53 -5.39 -23.73
N VAL A 195 -16.90 -6.56 -23.88
CA VAL A 195 -17.51 -7.85 -23.51
C VAL A 195 -17.71 -7.93 -22.00
N LEU A 196 -16.72 -7.56 -21.17
CA LEU A 196 -16.84 -7.58 -19.71
C LEU A 196 -17.99 -6.69 -19.23
N ARG A 197 -18.21 -5.56 -19.88
CA ARG A 197 -19.34 -4.67 -19.54
C ARG A 197 -20.70 -5.34 -19.76
N THR A 198 -20.85 -6.22 -20.76
CA THR A 198 -22.09 -6.98 -20.97
C THR A 198 -22.38 -7.97 -19.85
N GLN A 199 -21.38 -8.31 -19.02
CA GLN A 199 -21.55 -9.14 -17.82
C GLN A 199 -22.19 -8.40 -16.65
N GLU A 200 -22.48 -7.09 -16.77
CA GLU A 200 -23.01 -6.24 -15.69
C GLU A 200 -22.22 -6.40 -14.37
N VAL A 201 -20.91 -6.20 -14.46
CA VAL A 201 -20.00 -6.27 -13.32
C VAL A 201 -20.41 -5.27 -12.23
N SER A 202 -20.40 -5.71 -10.97
CA SER A 202 -20.66 -4.85 -9.82
C SER A 202 -19.40 -4.09 -9.41
N TYR A 203 -19.33 -2.80 -9.74
CA TYR A 203 -18.26 -1.90 -9.28
C TYR A 203 -18.59 -1.35 -7.89
N LEU A 204 -17.73 -1.67 -6.92
CA LEU A 204 -17.91 -1.39 -5.50
C LEU A 204 -16.86 -0.37 -5.00
N PRO A 205 -17.09 0.30 -3.85
CA PRO A 205 -16.16 1.34 -3.37
C PRO A 205 -14.74 0.84 -3.08
N THR A 206 -14.60 -0.42 -2.64
CA THR A 206 -13.32 -1.00 -2.21
C THR A 206 -13.21 -2.49 -2.54
N ASP A 207 -11.97 -2.99 -2.63
CA ASP A 207 -11.68 -4.43 -2.75
C ASP A 207 -12.29 -5.23 -1.58
N ALA A 208 -12.28 -4.65 -0.36
CA ALA A 208 -12.89 -5.29 0.81
C ALA A 208 -14.40 -5.53 0.62
N LYS A 209 -15.11 -4.56 0.05
CA LYS A 209 -16.54 -4.71 -0.23
C LYS A 209 -16.79 -5.76 -1.33
N ALA A 210 -15.95 -5.80 -2.38
CA ALA A 210 -16.06 -6.81 -3.43
C ALA A 210 -15.82 -8.24 -2.88
N GLY A 211 -14.79 -8.42 -2.04
CA GLY A 211 -14.54 -9.71 -1.38
C GLY A 211 -15.68 -10.14 -0.44
N TYR A 212 -16.26 -9.19 0.27
CA TYR A 212 -17.42 -9.44 1.15
C TYR A 212 -18.64 -9.94 0.38
N GLU A 213 -18.94 -9.39 -0.80
CA GLU A 213 -20.07 -9.87 -1.63
C GLU A 213 -19.89 -11.34 -2.05
N VAL A 214 -18.64 -11.75 -2.36
CA VAL A 214 -18.33 -13.16 -2.67
C VAL A 214 -18.37 -14.03 -1.41
N TYR A 215 -17.89 -13.53 -0.29
CA TYR A 215 -17.99 -14.21 1.00
C TYR A 215 -19.44 -14.50 1.39
N CYS A 216 -20.34 -13.53 1.25
CA CYS A 216 -21.77 -13.70 1.51
C CYS A 216 -22.51 -14.57 0.47
N GLY A 217 -21.87 -14.87 -0.67
CA GLY A 217 -22.50 -15.62 -1.77
C GLY A 217 -23.42 -14.78 -2.66
N ASN A 218 -23.43 -13.45 -2.50
CA ASN A 218 -24.17 -12.51 -3.33
C ASN A 218 -23.58 -12.38 -4.74
N LYS A 219 -22.27 -12.66 -4.84
CA LYS A 219 -21.48 -12.71 -6.08
C LYS A 219 -20.64 -13.98 -6.08
N SER A 220 -20.32 -14.43 -7.27
CA SER A 220 -19.61 -15.70 -7.46
C SER A 220 -18.11 -15.51 -7.56
N VAL A 221 -17.65 -14.37 -8.11
CA VAL A 221 -16.22 -14.05 -8.32
C VAL A 221 -15.95 -12.59 -7.96
N ALA A 222 -14.79 -12.34 -7.31
CA ALA A 222 -14.27 -10.99 -7.14
C ALA A 222 -12.84 -10.86 -7.66
N VAL A 223 -12.52 -9.70 -8.26
CA VAL A 223 -11.16 -9.30 -8.63
C VAL A 223 -10.55 -8.56 -7.45
N LEU A 224 -9.49 -9.11 -6.85
CA LEU A 224 -8.93 -8.65 -5.58
C LEU A 224 -7.39 -8.68 -5.59
N PRO A 225 -6.71 -7.96 -4.68
CA PRO A 225 -5.33 -8.26 -4.34
C PRO A 225 -5.19 -9.70 -3.82
N LEU A 226 -4.18 -10.43 -4.30
CA LEU A 226 -3.99 -11.86 -3.99
C LEU A 226 -3.90 -12.12 -2.49
N ARG A 227 -3.18 -11.27 -1.75
CA ARG A 227 -3.03 -11.43 -0.31
C ARG A 227 -4.35 -11.33 0.43
N TYR A 228 -5.15 -10.36 0.06
CA TYR A 228 -6.48 -10.20 0.65
C TYR A 228 -7.37 -11.40 0.32
N ALA A 229 -7.35 -11.86 -0.93
CA ALA A 229 -8.08 -13.07 -1.34
C ALA A 229 -7.64 -14.31 -0.55
N GLN A 230 -6.33 -14.50 -0.34
CA GLN A 230 -5.77 -15.62 0.46
C GLN A 230 -6.13 -15.55 1.94
N VAL A 231 -6.20 -14.34 2.52
CA VAL A 231 -6.66 -14.17 3.91
C VAL A 231 -8.12 -14.62 4.05
N LEU A 232 -8.98 -14.26 3.11
CA LEU A 232 -10.37 -14.71 3.09
C LEU A 232 -10.48 -16.22 2.90
N GLU A 233 -9.71 -16.79 1.97
CA GLU A 233 -9.69 -18.24 1.69
C GLU A 233 -9.24 -19.06 2.90
N LYS A 234 -8.18 -18.63 3.60
CA LYS A 234 -7.62 -19.35 4.75
C LYS A 234 -8.65 -19.61 5.85
N GLY A 235 -9.58 -18.70 6.06
CA GLY A 235 -10.65 -18.84 7.05
C GLY A 235 -11.87 -19.64 6.55
N HIS A 236 -12.00 -19.87 5.23
CA HIS A 236 -13.27 -20.31 4.64
C HIS A 236 -13.09 -21.29 3.48
N ARG A 237 -13.28 -22.59 3.72
CA ARG A 237 -13.11 -23.67 2.71
C ARG A 237 -13.99 -23.52 1.46
N PHE A 238 -15.06 -22.76 1.53
CA PHE A 238 -15.94 -22.50 0.38
C PHE A 238 -15.42 -21.38 -0.53
N LEU A 239 -14.32 -20.72 -0.16
CA LEU A 239 -13.63 -19.75 -1.01
C LEU A 239 -12.43 -20.40 -1.70
N TYR A 240 -12.06 -19.82 -2.84
CA TYR A 240 -10.88 -20.19 -3.61
C TYR A 240 -10.23 -18.96 -4.21
N ALA A 241 -8.97 -18.74 -3.88
CA ALA A 241 -8.18 -17.62 -4.36
C ALA A 241 -7.15 -18.12 -5.39
N ALA A 242 -7.24 -17.66 -6.62
CA ALA A 242 -6.29 -17.96 -7.69
C ALA A 242 -5.63 -16.69 -8.21
N ALA A 243 -4.30 -16.65 -8.26
CA ALA A 243 -3.61 -15.58 -8.97
C ALA A 243 -3.92 -15.67 -10.47
N VAL A 244 -4.23 -14.53 -11.10
CA VAL A 244 -4.55 -14.47 -12.53
C VAL A 244 -3.34 -14.88 -13.36
N LYS A 245 -3.53 -15.82 -14.30
CA LYS A 245 -2.43 -16.46 -15.06
C LYS A 245 -2.08 -15.75 -16.37
N ASP A 246 -3.05 -15.15 -17.04
CA ASP A 246 -2.95 -14.63 -18.41
C ASP A 246 -2.80 -13.10 -18.49
N GLY A 247 -2.26 -12.51 -17.46
CA GLY A 247 -2.02 -11.07 -17.39
C GLY A 247 -2.09 -10.51 -15.98
N ASN A 248 -1.09 -10.83 -15.17
CA ASN A 248 -1.01 -10.30 -13.81
C ASN A 248 -0.23 -8.97 -13.77
N LYS A 249 -0.29 -8.26 -12.65
CA LYS A 249 0.42 -7.02 -12.40
C LYS A 249 1.15 -7.06 -11.07
N ASN A 250 2.34 -6.43 -11.01
CA ASN A 250 2.99 -6.11 -9.75
C ASN A 250 2.29 -4.89 -9.13
N MET A 251 1.49 -5.12 -8.10
CA MET A 251 0.83 -4.07 -7.34
C MET A 251 1.78 -3.62 -6.22
N ILE A 252 2.56 -2.58 -6.48
CA ILE A 252 3.56 -2.08 -5.55
C ILE A 252 2.92 -1.01 -4.67
N THR A 253 2.88 -1.23 -3.36
CA THR A 253 2.50 -0.19 -2.39
C THR A 253 3.74 0.40 -1.74
N GLY A 254 3.65 1.65 -1.31
CA GLY A 254 4.83 2.35 -0.80
C GLY A 254 4.54 3.36 0.30
N ALA A 255 5.56 4.20 0.55
CA ALA A 255 5.49 5.37 1.39
C ALA A 255 6.37 6.48 0.83
N ALA A 256 6.01 7.73 1.06
CA ALA A 256 6.79 8.89 0.64
C ALA A 256 6.76 10.01 1.68
N ILE A 257 7.84 10.78 1.74
CA ILE A 257 7.89 12.04 2.49
C ILE A 257 7.39 13.14 1.57
N LEU A 258 6.43 13.95 2.04
CA LEU A 258 5.95 15.11 1.28
C LEU A 258 6.95 16.25 1.34
N ALA A 259 7.17 16.91 0.19
CA ALA A 259 8.15 18.00 0.08
C ALA A 259 7.86 19.19 1.00
N LYS A 260 6.58 19.49 1.22
CA LYS A 260 6.09 20.55 2.12
C LYS A 260 6.07 20.13 3.60
N GLY A 261 6.32 18.84 3.92
CA GLY A 261 6.36 18.35 5.29
C GLY A 261 7.38 19.10 6.15
N ILE A 262 6.99 19.44 7.36
CA ILE A 262 7.81 20.28 8.26
C ILE A 262 8.64 19.44 9.25
N HIS A 263 8.18 18.23 9.59
CA HIS A 263 8.83 17.35 10.57
C HIS A 263 9.84 16.39 9.89
N LYS A 264 10.83 16.94 9.20
CA LYS A 264 11.73 16.17 8.30
C LYS A 264 12.49 15.05 8.99
N GLU A 265 13.00 15.27 10.21
CA GLU A 265 13.77 14.25 10.93
C GLU A 265 12.88 13.12 11.43
N ALA A 266 11.70 13.44 12.00
CA ALA A 266 10.71 12.43 12.39
C ALA A 266 10.25 11.60 11.18
N SER A 267 10.04 12.25 10.03
CA SER A 267 9.68 11.58 8.78
C SER A 267 10.76 10.59 8.34
N ARG A 268 12.05 10.97 8.39
CA ARG A 268 13.16 10.08 8.06
C ARG A 268 13.23 8.88 9.00
N ARG A 269 13.06 9.10 10.31
CA ARG A 269 13.01 8.02 11.30
C ARG A 269 11.84 7.05 11.04
N PHE A 270 10.67 7.56 10.65
CA PHE A 270 9.55 6.72 10.28
C PHE A 270 9.83 5.91 9.01
N MET A 271 10.45 6.49 7.99
CA MET A 271 10.85 5.76 6.78
C MET A 271 11.88 4.66 7.06
N GLU A 272 12.86 4.89 7.96
CA GLU A 272 13.79 3.84 8.42
C GLU A 272 13.03 2.73 9.17
N TYR A 273 12.11 3.11 10.07
CA TYR A 273 11.29 2.17 10.82
C TYR A 273 10.46 1.25 9.91
N LEU A 274 9.87 1.76 8.83
CA LEU A 274 9.09 0.95 7.90
C LEU A 274 9.88 -0.22 7.28
N LEU A 275 11.22 -0.15 7.28
CA LEU A 275 12.10 -1.23 6.82
C LEU A 275 12.65 -2.11 7.95
N SER A 276 12.25 -1.87 9.20
CA SER A 276 12.70 -2.64 10.35
C SER A 276 12.06 -4.04 10.40
N PRO A 277 12.69 -5.01 11.10
CA PRO A 277 12.09 -6.32 11.35
C PRO A 277 10.74 -6.25 12.08
N GLU A 278 10.57 -5.27 12.96
CA GLU A 278 9.37 -5.05 13.75
C GLU A 278 8.19 -4.60 12.86
N ALA A 279 8.41 -3.58 12.02
CA ALA A 279 7.41 -3.16 11.04
C ALA A 279 7.06 -4.32 10.08
N ALA A 280 8.06 -5.10 9.66
CA ALA A 280 7.86 -6.28 8.83
C ALA A 280 6.98 -7.34 9.52
N GLN A 281 7.15 -7.56 10.82
CA GLN A 281 6.31 -8.48 11.60
C GLN A 281 4.87 -8.00 11.68
N ILE A 282 4.65 -6.71 11.91
CA ILE A 282 3.31 -6.10 11.94
C ILE A 282 2.65 -6.24 10.56
N MET A 283 3.35 -5.91 9.47
CA MET A 283 2.84 -6.07 8.11
C MET A 283 2.39 -7.52 7.84
N ARG A 284 3.22 -8.52 8.23
CA ARG A 284 2.87 -9.94 8.08
C ARG A 284 1.62 -10.34 8.85
N ALA A 285 1.49 -9.87 10.10
CA ALA A 285 0.31 -10.14 10.92
C ALA A 285 -0.99 -9.61 10.28
N HIS A 286 -0.90 -8.56 9.47
CA HIS A 286 -2.02 -7.97 8.73
C HIS A 286 -2.12 -8.46 7.26
N GLY A 287 -1.45 -9.56 6.92
CA GLY A 287 -1.53 -10.16 5.58
C GLY A 287 -0.73 -9.43 4.49
N ILE A 288 0.10 -8.44 4.86
CA ILE A 288 1.00 -7.76 3.93
C ILE A 288 2.37 -8.45 4.01
N ARG A 289 2.91 -8.87 2.88
CA ARG A 289 4.30 -9.35 2.83
C ARG A 289 5.25 -8.19 2.64
N PRO A 290 6.14 -7.95 3.60
CA PRO A 290 7.19 -6.96 3.45
C PRO A 290 8.07 -7.33 2.27
N ARG A 291 8.58 -6.33 1.63
CA ARG A 291 9.46 -6.45 0.50
C ARG A 291 10.73 -7.25 0.82
N GLY A 292 11.12 -8.13 -0.07
CA GLY A 292 12.24 -9.06 0.09
C GLY A 292 11.83 -10.49 0.44
N GLU A 293 10.67 -10.71 1.06
CA GLU A 293 10.14 -12.05 1.34
C GLU A 293 9.30 -12.61 0.20
N THR A 294 8.59 -11.75 -0.51
CA THR A 294 7.69 -12.10 -1.62
C THR A 294 8.42 -12.84 -2.75
N LEU A 295 9.68 -12.51 -3.00
CA LEU A 295 10.42 -13.01 -4.15
C LEU A 295 11.03 -14.41 -3.94
N ARG A 296 11.25 -14.86 -2.69
CA ARG A 296 11.89 -16.16 -2.43
C ARG A 296 10.89 -17.30 -2.33
N GLN A 297 9.69 -17.07 -1.81
CA GLN A 297 8.68 -18.12 -1.58
C GLN A 297 7.70 -18.30 -2.74
N GLU A 298 7.57 -17.33 -3.62
CA GLU A 298 6.63 -17.35 -4.75
C GLU A 298 7.27 -17.71 -6.08
N GLY A 299 8.59 -17.98 -6.11
CA GLY A 299 9.32 -18.30 -7.35
C GLY A 299 8.60 -19.31 -8.23
N ALA A 300 8.19 -20.43 -7.67
CA ALA A 300 7.49 -21.51 -8.40
C ALA A 300 6.06 -21.15 -8.86
N GLN A 301 5.34 -20.28 -8.14
CA GLN A 301 4.02 -19.79 -8.55
C GLN A 301 4.14 -18.63 -9.53
N ARG A 302 5.11 -17.72 -9.33
CA ARG A 302 5.35 -16.58 -10.21
C ARG A 302 5.77 -16.99 -11.62
N GLU A 303 6.56 -18.03 -11.75
CA GLU A 303 7.00 -18.59 -13.06
C GLU A 303 5.83 -19.01 -13.97
N LYS A 304 4.64 -19.25 -13.38
CA LYS A 304 3.41 -19.62 -14.10
C LYS A 304 2.52 -18.43 -14.45
N LEU A 305 2.86 -17.23 -13.98
CA LEU A 305 2.08 -16.02 -14.20
C LEU A 305 2.71 -15.19 -15.31
N LEU A 306 1.87 -14.69 -16.22
CA LEU A 306 2.30 -13.75 -17.25
C LEU A 306 2.24 -12.32 -16.70
N PHE A 307 3.36 -11.60 -16.74
CA PHE A 307 3.44 -10.19 -16.37
C PHE A 307 3.78 -9.33 -17.58
N PRO A 308 3.17 -8.13 -17.72
CA PRO A 308 3.66 -7.14 -18.65
C PRO A 308 5.04 -6.61 -18.21
N ASN A 309 5.74 -5.97 -19.12
CA ASN A 309 6.87 -5.13 -18.76
C ASN A 309 6.30 -3.82 -18.17
N ASP A 310 6.18 -3.76 -16.84
CA ASP A 310 5.51 -2.66 -16.13
C ASP A 310 6.21 -1.31 -16.38
N ASP A 311 5.70 -0.52 -17.33
CA ASP A 311 6.04 0.89 -17.47
C ASP A 311 5.16 1.71 -16.52
N LEU A 312 5.65 1.88 -15.29
CA LEU A 312 4.93 2.61 -14.24
C LEU A 312 4.72 4.09 -14.58
N TYR A 313 5.64 4.69 -15.32
CA TYR A 313 5.49 6.07 -15.79
C TYR A 313 4.33 6.18 -16.79
N TRP A 314 4.32 5.31 -17.80
CA TRP A 314 3.26 5.25 -18.81
C TRP A 314 1.88 5.04 -18.15
N ILE A 315 1.80 4.13 -17.17
CA ILE A 315 0.59 3.86 -16.40
C ILE A 315 0.15 5.11 -15.64
N ALA A 316 1.08 5.77 -14.94
CA ALA A 316 0.80 6.92 -14.10
C ALA A 316 0.19 8.08 -14.90
N VAL A 317 0.86 8.48 -16.00
CA VAL A 317 0.43 9.65 -16.80
C VAL A 317 -0.87 9.42 -17.57
N ARG A 318 -1.24 8.16 -17.82
CA ARG A 318 -2.44 7.79 -18.58
C ARG A 318 -3.58 7.22 -17.73
N LYS A 319 -3.44 7.20 -16.41
CA LYS A 319 -4.41 6.55 -15.52
C LYS A 319 -5.86 6.98 -15.81
N GLN A 320 -6.12 8.27 -15.91
CA GLN A 320 -7.49 8.78 -16.15
C GLN A 320 -8.00 8.43 -17.54
N GLU A 321 -7.15 8.53 -18.57
CA GLU A 321 -7.48 8.13 -19.94
C GLU A 321 -7.83 6.64 -20.00
N LEU A 322 -6.97 5.78 -19.45
CA LEU A 322 -7.16 4.33 -19.44
C LEU A 322 -8.48 3.92 -18.76
N ILE A 323 -8.81 4.53 -17.62
CA ILE A 323 -10.06 4.28 -16.90
C ILE A 323 -11.25 4.74 -17.73
N LYS A 324 -11.20 5.97 -18.29
CA LYS A 324 -12.26 6.52 -19.10
C LYS A 324 -12.54 5.64 -20.34
N ASP A 325 -11.50 5.24 -21.05
CA ASP A 325 -11.63 4.40 -22.25
C ASP A 325 -12.22 3.04 -21.90
N TRP A 326 -11.73 2.42 -20.81
CA TRP A 326 -12.27 1.15 -20.32
C TRP A 326 -13.75 1.20 -19.98
N LEU A 327 -14.19 2.20 -19.23
CA LEU A 327 -15.57 2.34 -18.81
C LEU A 327 -16.50 2.69 -19.97
N ASN A 328 -15.98 3.27 -21.07
CA ASN A 328 -16.74 3.62 -22.26
C ASN A 328 -16.56 2.64 -23.43
N ALA A 329 -15.81 1.54 -23.23
CA ALA A 329 -15.62 0.52 -24.28
C ALA A 329 -16.94 -0.04 -24.79
N LYS A 330 -17.04 -0.25 -26.11
CA LYS A 330 -18.26 -0.74 -26.80
C LYS A 330 -18.14 -2.22 -27.14
#